data_db872b6ecc94660498984f3b8f242be0
#
_entry.id   db872b6ecc94660498984f3b8f242be0
#
_cell.length_a   1.000
_cell.length_b   1.000
_cell.length_c   1.000
_cell.angle_alpha   90.00
_cell.angle_beta   90.00
_cell.angle_gamma   90.00
#
_symmetry.space_group_name_H-M   'P 1'
#
loop_
_entity.id
_entity.type
_entity.pdbx_description
1 polymer ?
#
loop_
_entity_poly.entity_id
_entity_poly.type
_entity_poly.pdbx_seq_one_letter_code
_entity_poly.pdbx_strand_id
1 'polypeptide(L)'
;FIFIFIFMFDTYIGIFNWSLSHVGSDGVNWLGSRNWALFAIVIVDSWQSVPFVMLLVVAALAGIPTSIYEAALVDGANKVQVFFRITLPLIVPTLLVLTMIKIMDFLKLFDTLFILTRGGPGNDTTTLGLWTYKTGFIFLEMSRAAALGVIILIITMPVYLLWRKASKSVR
;
A
#
# COMPACT_ATOMS: atom_id res chain seq x y z
N PHE A 1 11.31 -10.52 6.81
CA PHE A 1 10.44 -10.47 5.65
C PHE A 1 11.04 -9.62 4.53
N ILE A 2 11.21 -8.28 4.69
CA ILE A 2 11.72 -7.36 3.64
C ILE A 2 13.10 -7.79 3.12
N PHE A 3 13.99 -8.30 3.99
CA PHE A 3 15.32 -8.77 3.60
C PHE A 3 15.31 -9.86 2.52
N ILE A 4 14.28 -10.69 2.47
CA ILE A 4 14.14 -11.72 1.43
C ILE A 4 14.01 -11.06 0.07
N PHE A 5 13.27 -9.96 -0.02
CA PHE A 5 13.08 -9.24 -1.26
C PHE A 5 14.35 -8.56 -1.78
N ILE A 6 15.30 -8.17 -0.90
CA ILE A 6 16.61 -7.68 -1.36
C ILE A 6 17.30 -8.76 -2.20
N PHE A 7 17.32 -10.00 -1.71
CA PHE A 7 17.91 -11.12 -2.45
C PHE A 7 17.12 -11.45 -3.72
N MET A 8 15.78 -11.35 -3.69
CA MET A 8 14.95 -11.61 -4.87
C MET A 8 15.16 -10.56 -5.97
N PHE A 9 15.40 -9.30 -5.61
CA PHE A 9 15.66 -8.18 -6.51
C PHE A 9 17.14 -7.95 -6.82
N ASP A 10 18.05 -8.80 -6.30
CA ASP A 10 19.47 -8.67 -6.59
C ASP A 10 19.72 -8.81 -8.10
N THR A 11 20.64 -7.98 -8.62
CA THR A 11 20.90 -7.91 -10.06
C THR A 11 21.57 -9.18 -10.61
N TYR A 12 22.36 -9.87 -9.79
CA TYR A 12 23.19 -11.00 -10.24
C TYR A 12 22.61 -12.35 -9.83
N ILE A 13 22.12 -12.47 -8.58
CA ILE A 13 21.65 -13.73 -8.01
C ILE A 13 20.14 -13.77 -7.80
N GLY A 14 19.44 -12.65 -8.06
CA GLY A 14 18.00 -12.52 -7.80
C GLY A 14 17.16 -13.38 -8.74
N ILE A 15 16.13 -14.04 -8.17
CA ILE A 15 15.23 -14.94 -8.90
C ILE A 15 14.48 -14.20 -10.02
N PHE A 16 14.20 -12.92 -9.89
CA PHE A 16 13.54 -12.15 -10.94
C PHE A 16 14.43 -12.00 -12.18
N ASN A 17 15.71 -11.67 -12.00
CA ASN A 17 16.64 -11.58 -13.13
C ASN A 17 16.98 -12.96 -13.70
N TRP A 18 17.08 -13.98 -12.85
CA TRP A 18 17.22 -15.35 -13.32
C TRP A 18 16.03 -15.76 -14.22
N SER A 19 14.81 -15.45 -13.82
CA SER A 19 13.62 -15.72 -14.64
C SER A 19 13.62 -14.94 -15.97
N LEU A 20 14.02 -13.66 -15.95
CA LEU A 20 14.13 -12.82 -17.14
C LEU A 20 15.18 -13.33 -18.13
N SER A 21 16.30 -13.86 -17.64
CA SER A 21 17.36 -14.41 -18.49
C SER A 21 16.89 -15.62 -19.32
N HIS A 22 15.93 -16.41 -18.79
CA HIS A 22 15.33 -17.54 -19.50
C HIS A 22 14.38 -17.11 -20.64
N VAL A 23 13.89 -15.87 -20.59
CA VAL A 23 13.04 -15.29 -21.66
C VAL A 23 13.88 -14.47 -22.65
N GLY A 24 15.22 -14.47 -22.49
CA GLY A 24 16.15 -13.75 -23.37
C GLY A 24 16.20 -12.24 -23.13
N SER A 25 15.80 -11.78 -21.93
CA SER A 25 15.88 -10.37 -21.54
C SER A 25 17.14 -10.10 -20.74
N ASP A 26 17.75 -8.94 -20.96
CA ASP A 26 18.85 -8.46 -20.14
C ASP A 26 18.37 -8.24 -18.69
N GLY A 27 19.27 -8.48 -17.74
CA GLY A 27 18.97 -8.29 -16.31
C GLY A 27 18.59 -6.84 -16.00
N VAL A 28 17.66 -6.66 -15.08
CA VAL A 28 17.17 -5.36 -14.62
C VAL A 28 17.82 -5.00 -13.29
N ASN A 29 18.32 -3.77 -13.17
CA ASN A 29 18.74 -3.23 -11.88
C ASN A 29 17.50 -2.71 -11.12
N TRP A 30 16.83 -3.62 -10.40
CA TRP A 30 15.55 -3.36 -9.74
C TRP A 30 15.62 -2.25 -8.68
N LEU A 31 16.67 -2.24 -7.85
CA LEU A 31 16.77 -1.30 -6.74
C LEU A 31 17.62 -0.07 -7.05
N GLY A 32 18.46 -0.15 -8.09
CA GLY A 32 19.36 0.94 -8.47
C GLY A 32 18.83 1.82 -9.61
N SER A 33 17.72 1.45 -10.25
CA SER A 33 17.09 2.24 -11.32
C SER A 33 15.88 2.99 -10.79
N ARG A 34 15.72 4.25 -11.16
CA ARG A 34 14.65 5.15 -10.70
C ARG A 34 13.25 4.53 -10.84
N ASN A 35 12.93 4.07 -12.03
CA ASN A 35 11.59 3.54 -12.32
C ASN A 35 11.37 2.18 -11.66
N TRP A 36 12.38 1.31 -11.71
CA TRP A 36 12.28 -0.04 -11.16
C TRP A 36 12.30 -0.06 -9.64
N ALA A 37 13.01 0.88 -8.99
CA ALA A 37 13.03 0.95 -7.53
C ALA A 37 11.64 1.26 -6.95
N LEU A 38 10.90 2.18 -7.54
CA LEU A 38 9.51 2.45 -7.14
C LEU A 38 8.61 1.23 -7.36
N PHE A 39 8.76 0.54 -8.50
CA PHE A 39 8.00 -0.68 -8.81
C PHE A 39 8.29 -1.79 -7.80
N ALA A 40 9.57 -2.03 -7.47
CA ALA A 40 9.97 -3.00 -6.46
C ALA A 40 9.36 -2.70 -5.07
N ILE A 41 9.37 -1.44 -4.65
CA ILE A 41 8.75 -1.00 -3.39
C ILE A 41 7.25 -1.29 -3.39
N VAL A 42 6.54 -0.96 -4.48
CA VAL A 42 5.11 -1.21 -4.60
C VAL A 42 4.80 -2.71 -4.53
N ILE A 43 5.60 -3.57 -5.16
CA ILE A 43 5.44 -5.04 -5.06
C ILE A 43 5.57 -5.50 -3.62
N VAL A 44 6.62 -5.06 -2.91
CA VAL A 44 6.89 -5.48 -1.54
C VAL A 44 5.80 -4.99 -0.59
N ASP A 45 5.38 -3.73 -0.69
CA ASP A 45 4.29 -3.18 0.13
C ASP A 45 2.96 -3.86 -0.18
N SER A 46 2.68 -4.14 -1.45
CA SER A 46 1.47 -4.88 -1.86
C SER A 46 1.47 -6.30 -1.28
N TRP A 47 2.56 -7.02 -1.40
CA TRP A 47 2.70 -8.37 -0.84
C TRP A 47 2.44 -8.38 0.68
N GLN A 48 2.97 -7.41 1.39
CA GLN A 48 2.77 -7.27 2.84
C GLN A 48 1.33 -6.91 3.19
N SER A 49 0.68 -6.08 2.37
CA SER A 49 -0.63 -5.48 2.66
C SER A 49 -1.81 -6.36 2.24
N VAL A 50 -1.67 -7.09 1.12
CA VAL A 50 -2.76 -7.89 0.52
C VAL A 50 -3.37 -8.89 1.50
N PRO A 51 -2.62 -9.68 2.29
CA PRO A 51 -3.21 -10.62 3.23
C PRO A 51 -4.11 -9.96 4.26
N PHE A 52 -3.68 -8.81 4.80
CA PHE A 52 -4.46 -8.04 5.78
C PHE A 52 -5.74 -7.47 5.16
N VAL A 53 -5.62 -6.85 3.99
CA VAL A 53 -6.78 -6.31 3.25
C VAL A 53 -7.75 -7.43 2.89
N MET A 54 -7.25 -8.56 2.41
CA MET A 54 -8.05 -9.73 2.05
C MET A 54 -8.83 -10.26 3.26
N LEU A 55 -8.19 -10.39 4.41
CA LEU A 55 -8.85 -10.84 5.64
C LEU A 55 -10.04 -9.95 6.00
N LEU A 56 -9.86 -8.63 5.97
CA LEU A 56 -10.93 -7.70 6.33
C LEU A 56 -12.05 -7.65 5.29
N VAL A 57 -11.72 -7.78 4.00
CA VAL A 57 -12.74 -7.87 2.94
C VAL A 57 -13.55 -9.16 3.07
N VAL A 58 -12.90 -10.30 3.32
CA VAL A 58 -13.59 -11.57 3.54
C VAL A 58 -14.49 -11.50 4.77
N ALA A 59 -14.02 -10.91 5.86
CA ALA A 59 -14.85 -10.71 7.06
C ALA A 59 -16.08 -9.82 6.78
N ALA A 60 -15.91 -8.76 6.00
CA ALA A 60 -17.01 -7.89 5.59
C ALA A 60 -18.04 -8.62 4.72
N LEU A 61 -17.57 -9.45 3.77
CA LEU A 61 -18.43 -10.28 2.93
C LEU A 61 -19.20 -11.34 3.75
N ALA A 62 -18.52 -11.97 4.71
CA ALA A 62 -19.15 -12.96 5.60
C ALA A 62 -20.22 -12.35 6.51
N GLY A 63 -20.16 -11.03 6.76
CA GLY A 63 -21.18 -10.31 7.51
C GLY A 63 -22.48 -10.02 6.74
N ILE A 64 -22.53 -10.26 5.43
CA ILE A 64 -23.73 -10.03 4.61
C ILE A 64 -24.67 -11.24 4.75
N PRO A 65 -25.95 -11.04 5.20
CA PRO A 65 -26.91 -12.12 5.30
C PRO A 65 -27.17 -12.80 3.97
N THR A 66 -27.22 -14.13 3.96
CA THR A 66 -27.48 -14.93 2.74
C THR A 66 -28.85 -14.66 2.14
N SER A 67 -29.83 -14.28 2.96
CA SER A 67 -31.18 -13.93 2.52
C SER A 67 -31.23 -12.79 1.49
N ILE A 68 -30.27 -11.86 1.53
CA ILE A 68 -30.16 -10.78 0.55
C ILE A 68 -29.81 -11.35 -0.84
N TYR A 69 -28.92 -12.32 -0.88
CA TYR A 69 -28.52 -12.98 -2.13
C TYR A 69 -29.63 -13.87 -2.66
N GLU A 70 -30.34 -14.58 -1.78
CA GLU A 70 -31.50 -15.43 -2.15
C GLU A 70 -32.63 -14.56 -2.74
N ALA A 71 -32.97 -13.44 -2.12
CA ALA A 71 -33.94 -12.51 -2.67
C ALA A 71 -33.55 -12.01 -4.06
N ALA A 72 -32.28 -11.61 -4.24
CA ALA A 72 -31.78 -11.16 -5.53
C ALA A 72 -31.86 -12.24 -6.63
N LEU A 73 -31.68 -13.51 -6.27
CA LEU A 73 -31.84 -14.64 -7.20
C LEU A 73 -33.29 -14.81 -7.60
N VAL A 74 -34.24 -14.70 -6.66
CA VAL A 74 -35.68 -14.74 -6.95
C VAL A 74 -36.11 -13.61 -7.90
N ASP A 75 -35.51 -12.42 -7.73
CA ASP A 75 -35.72 -11.27 -8.62
C ASP A 75 -35.01 -11.42 -9.99
N GLY A 76 -34.36 -12.54 -10.26
CA GLY A 76 -33.71 -12.84 -11.54
C GLY A 76 -32.41 -12.06 -11.76
N ALA A 77 -31.78 -11.53 -10.72
CA ALA A 77 -30.52 -10.80 -10.85
C ALA A 77 -29.36 -11.75 -11.24
N ASN A 78 -28.58 -11.37 -12.24
CA ASN A 78 -27.39 -12.12 -12.59
C ASN A 78 -26.23 -11.81 -11.64
N LYS A 79 -25.15 -12.62 -11.64
CA LYS A 79 -24.01 -12.50 -10.73
C LYS A 79 -23.32 -11.14 -10.79
N VAL A 80 -23.27 -10.51 -11.96
CA VAL A 80 -22.65 -9.18 -12.16
C VAL A 80 -23.53 -8.11 -11.52
N GLN A 81 -24.84 -8.20 -11.69
CA GLN A 81 -25.79 -7.29 -11.04
C GLN A 81 -25.75 -7.42 -9.52
N VAL A 82 -25.71 -8.63 -8.99
CA VAL A 82 -25.57 -8.90 -7.56
C VAL A 82 -24.26 -8.28 -7.04
N PHE A 83 -23.15 -8.46 -7.74
CA PHE A 83 -21.88 -7.88 -7.31
C PHE A 83 -21.93 -6.34 -7.24
N PHE A 84 -22.31 -5.68 -8.32
CA PHE A 84 -22.25 -4.22 -8.38
C PHE A 84 -23.39 -3.50 -7.65
N ARG A 85 -24.57 -4.11 -7.53
CA ARG A 85 -25.74 -3.47 -6.91
C ARG A 85 -25.97 -3.84 -5.46
N ILE A 86 -25.42 -4.96 -5.02
CA ILE A 86 -25.64 -5.48 -3.65
C ILE A 86 -24.31 -5.61 -2.92
N THR A 87 -23.43 -6.50 -3.38
CA THR A 87 -22.21 -6.85 -2.65
C THR A 87 -21.30 -5.64 -2.49
N LEU A 88 -20.94 -4.98 -3.59
CA LEU A 88 -20.00 -3.86 -3.58
C LEU A 88 -20.50 -2.69 -2.72
N PRO A 89 -21.74 -2.20 -2.85
CA PRO A 89 -22.23 -1.13 -1.98
C PRO A 89 -22.24 -1.47 -0.49
N LEU A 90 -22.54 -2.72 -0.15
CA LEU A 90 -22.55 -3.17 1.25
C LEU A 90 -21.15 -3.22 1.88
N ILE A 91 -20.11 -3.52 1.10
CA ILE A 91 -18.73 -3.53 1.60
C ILE A 91 -17.99 -2.20 1.44
N VAL A 92 -18.54 -1.23 0.68
CA VAL A 92 -17.91 0.11 0.51
C VAL A 92 -17.52 0.76 1.82
N PRO A 93 -18.32 0.76 2.91
CA PRO A 93 -17.90 1.34 4.18
C PRO A 93 -16.60 0.71 4.71
N THR A 94 -16.45 -0.61 4.60
CA THR A 94 -15.22 -1.32 4.98
C THR A 94 -14.06 -0.96 4.07
N LEU A 95 -14.27 -0.88 2.76
CA LEU A 95 -13.24 -0.47 1.79
C LEU A 95 -12.75 0.95 2.06
N LEU A 96 -13.65 1.87 2.44
CA LEU A 96 -13.27 3.24 2.83
C LEU A 96 -12.36 3.25 4.06
N VAL A 97 -12.66 2.44 5.07
CA VAL A 97 -11.80 2.31 6.26
C VAL A 97 -10.42 1.77 5.88
N LEU A 98 -10.39 0.70 5.07
CA LEU A 98 -9.13 0.11 4.58
C LEU A 98 -8.30 1.11 3.77
N THR A 99 -8.94 1.84 2.87
CA THR A 99 -8.26 2.86 2.06
C THR A 99 -7.63 3.94 2.94
N MET A 100 -8.34 4.38 3.98
CA MET A 100 -7.79 5.34 4.93
C MET A 100 -6.57 4.81 5.67
N ILE A 101 -6.65 3.58 6.19
CA ILE A 101 -5.52 2.94 6.87
C ILE A 101 -4.31 2.91 5.94
N LYS A 102 -4.50 2.49 4.69
CA LYS A 102 -3.41 2.41 3.69
C LYS A 102 -2.84 3.77 3.32
N ILE A 103 -3.66 4.81 3.18
CA ILE A 103 -3.15 6.17 2.93
C ILE A 103 -2.29 6.65 4.09
N MET A 104 -2.71 6.41 5.34
CA MET A 104 -1.94 6.77 6.51
C MET A 104 -0.64 5.98 6.64
N ASP A 105 -0.66 4.69 6.32
CA ASP A 105 0.54 3.84 6.31
C ASP A 105 1.52 4.29 5.24
N PHE A 106 1.03 4.65 4.05
CA PHE A 106 1.87 5.14 2.96
C PHE A 106 2.58 6.46 3.29
N LEU A 107 1.89 7.38 3.97
CA LEU A 107 2.50 8.65 4.41
C LEU A 107 3.63 8.44 5.43
N LYS A 108 3.56 7.38 6.21
CA LYS A 108 4.56 7.00 7.22
C LYS A 108 5.52 5.91 6.73
N LEU A 109 5.40 5.47 5.47
CA LEU A 109 6.19 4.38 4.92
C LEU A 109 7.70 4.68 5.08
N PHE A 110 8.35 3.91 5.94
CA PHE A 110 9.75 4.05 6.31
C PHE A 110 10.51 2.74 6.14
N ASP A 111 10.03 1.66 6.78
CA ASP A 111 10.77 0.41 6.93
C ASP A 111 11.16 -0.21 5.59
N THR A 112 10.18 -0.32 4.68
CA THR A 112 10.40 -0.89 3.35
C THR A 112 11.41 -0.07 2.54
N LEU A 113 11.27 1.25 2.58
CA LEU A 113 12.16 2.16 1.86
C LEU A 113 13.57 2.17 2.43
N PHE A 114 13.69 2.19 3.76
CA PHE A 114 14.98 2.21 4.43
C PHE A 114 15.77 0.91 4.17
N ILE A 115 15.09 -0.22 4.18
CA ILE A 115 15.73 -1.53 4.00
C ILE A 115 16.05 -1.81 2.54
N LEU A 116 15.13 -1.52 1.59
CA LEU A 116 15.32 -1.84 0.17
C LEU A 116 16.25 -0.88 -0.55
N THR A 117 16.02 0.43 -0.38
CA THR A 117 16.67 1.46 -1.22
C THR A 117 17.42 2.51 -0.44
N ARG A 118 17.20 2.64 0.87
CA ARG A 118 17.65 3.75 1.71
C ARG A 118 17.26 5.13 1.14
N GLY A 119 16.19 5.17 0.33
CA GLY A 119 15.72 6.36 -0.37
C GLY A 119 16.31 6.57 -1.76
N GLY A 120 17.20 5.67 -2.24
CA GLY A 120 17.83 5.73 -3.56
C GLY A 120 16.98 5.18 -4.70
N PRO A 121 17.47 5.31 -5.97
CA PRO A 121 18.64 6.08 -6.38
C PRO A 121 18.47 7.59 -6.17
N GLY A 122 19.53 8.27 -5.83
CA GLY A 122 19.46 9.68 -5.45
C GLY A 122 18.59 9.90 -4.22
N ASN A 123 17.40 10.49 -4.39
CA ASN A 123 16.35 10.65 -3.37
C ASN A 123 14.97 10.27 -3.91
N ASP A 124 14.88 9.57 -5.03
CA ASP A 124 13.65 9.31 -5.78
C ASP A 124 12.64 8.47 -4.99
N THR A 125 13.10 7.65 -4.05
CA THR A 125 12.25 6.82 -3.18
C THR A 125 12.19 7.34 -1.74
N THR A 126 12.60 8.59 -1.50
CA THR A 126 12.58 9.16 -0.15
C THR A 126 11.19 9.72 0.19
N THR A 127 10.53 9.15 1.19
CA THR A 127 9.29 9.69 1.78
C THR A 127 9.60 10.72 2.86
N LEU A 128 8.57 11.46 3.28
CA LEU A 128 8.69 12.38 4.43
C LEU A 128 9.12 11.66 5.71
N GLY A 129 8.62 10.43 5.93
CA GLY A 129 9.03 9.62 7.08
C GLY A 129 10.52 9.27 7.05
N LEU A 130 11.02 8.80 5.91
CA LEU A 130 12.43 8.49 5.73
C LEU A 130 13.32 9.75 5.82
N TRP A 131 12.85 10.85 5.26
CA TRP A 131 13.57 12.12 5.36
C TRP A 131 13.66 12.63 6.79
N THR A 132 12.56 12.53 7.55
CA THR A 132 12.55 12.89 8.98
C THR A 132 13.55 12.06 9.77
N TYR A 133 13.61 10.76 9.52
CA TYR A 133 14.60 9.88 10.14
C TYR A 133 16.04 10.29 9.78
N LYS A 134 16.34 10.51 8.50
CA LYS A 134 17.67 10.95 8.07
C LYS A 134 18.05 12.25 8.74
N THR A 135 17.15 13.22 8.80
CA THR A 135 17.39 14.52 9.40
C THR A 135 17.68 14.40 10.90
N GLY A 136 16.89 13.61 11.62
CA GLY A 136 17.06 13.46 13.08
C GLY A 136 18.25 12.58 13.47
N PHE A 137 18.38 11.41 12.86
CA PHE A 137 19.30 10.36 13.32
C PHE A 137 20.59 10.27 12.52
N ILE A 138 20.62 10.69 11.25
CA ILE A 138 21.83 10.67 10.43
C ILE A 138 22.51 12.04 10.48
N PHE A 139 21.74 13.14 10.27
CA PHE A 139 22.29 14.50 10.27
C PHE A 139 22.30 15.12 11.66
N LEU A 140 21.70 14.46 12.66
CA LEU A 140 21.63 14.89 14.07
C LEU A 140 20.94 16.27 14.27
N GLU A 141 20.08 16.65 13.33
CA GLU A 141 19.32 17.91 13.35
C GLU A 141 17.94 17.71 13.99
N MET A 142 17.89 17.43 15.29
CA MET A 142 16.65 17.07 15.99
C MET A 142 15.54 18.12 15.87
N SER A 143 15.89 19.41 15.92
CA SER A 143 14.91 20.50 15.80
C SER A 143 14.22 20.50 14.41
N ARG A 144 14.97 20.23 13.35
CA ARG A 144 14.42 20.11 11.99
C ARG A 144 13.59 18.83 11.82
N ALA A 145 14.03 17.73 12.40
CA ALA A 145 13.26 16.49 12.40
C ALA A 145 11.93 16.65 13.13
N ALA A 146 11.91 17.35 14.26
CA ALA A 146 10.67 17.69 14.97
C ALA A 146 9.73 18.55 14.11
N ALA A 147 10.25 19.56 13.41
CA ALA A 147 9.46 20.37 12.50
C ALA A 147 8.85 19.53 11.33
N LEU A 148 9.62 18.60 10.76
CA LEU A 148 9.11 17.65 9.76
C LEU A 148 8.01 16.75 10.32
N GLY A 149 8.12 16.29 11.57
CA GLY A 149 7.08 15.55 12.26
C GLY A 149 5.76 16.33 12.38
N VAL A 150 5.85 17.63 12.70
CA VAL A 150 4.68 18.53 12.73
C VAL A 150 4.08 18.70 11.33
N ILE A 151 4.91 18.82 10.29
CA ILE A 151 4.44 18.90 8.90
C ILE A 151 3.69 17.63 8.50
N ILE A 152 4.20 16.44 8.84
CA ILE A 152 3.50 15.17 8.61
C ILE A 152 2.13 15.18 9.29
N LEU A 153 2.05 15.64 10.53
CA LEU A 153 0.80 15.75 11.27
C LEU A 153 -0.18 16.71 10.58
N ILE A 154 0.29 17.88 10.13
CA ILE A 154 -0.54 18.87 9.42
C ILE A 154 -1.06 18.30 8.10
N ILE A 155 -0.28 17.49 7.38
CA ILE A 155 -0.70 16.86 6.13
C ILE A 155 -1.69 15.70 6.39
N THR A 156 -1.50 14.92 7.44
CA THR A 156 -2.36 13.77 7.72
C THR A 156 -3.73 14.17 8.25
N MET A 157 -3.83 15.27 8.98
CA MET A 157 -5.08 15.74 9.59
C MET A 157 -6.18 16.07 8.55
N PRO A 158 -5.94 16.86 7.48
CA PRO A 158 -6.92 17.09 6.42
C PRO A 158 -7.34 15.79 5.70
N VAL A 159 -6.41 14.87 5.45
CA VAL A 159 -6.72 13.56 4.85
C VAL A 159 -7.74 12.80 5.71
N TYR A 160 -7.52 12.77 7.01
CA TYR A 160 -8.47 12.19 7.96
C TYR A 160 -9.84 12.88 7.95
N LEU A 161 -9.87 14.21 7.94
CA LEU A 161 -11.12 14.98 7.95
C LEU A 161 -11.93 14.79 6.66
N LEU A 162 -11.27 14.78 5.51
CA LEU A 162 -11.91 14.51 4.21
C LEU A 162 -12.49 13.10 4.16
N TRP A 163 -11.73 12.11 4.62
CA TRP A 163 -12.21 10.74 4.71
C TRP A 163 -13.43 10.61 5.63
N ARG A 164 -13.39 11.23 6.83
CA ARG A 164 -14.51 11.23 7.77
C ARG A 164 -15.78 11.82 7.14
N LYS A 165 -15.63 12.86 6.31
CA LYS A 165 -16.76 13.47 5.58
C LYS A 165 -17.30 12.49 4.53
N ALA A 166 -16.44 11.87 3.74
CA ALA A 166 -16.82 10.89 2.73
C ALA A 166 -17.50 9.64 3.35
N SER A 167 -16.97 9.14 4.46
CA SER A 167 -17.55 7.98 5.16
C SER A 167 -18.93 8.25 5.78
N LYS A 168 -19.24 9.50 6.13
CA LYS A 168 -20.59 9.86 6.60
C LYS A 168 -21.62 9.93 5.48
N SER A 169 -21.23 10.19 4.25
CA SER A 169 -22.12 10.27 3.08
C SER A 169 -22.56 8.90 2.57
N VAL A 170 -21.93 7.82 3.02
CA VAL A 170 -22.19 6.43 2.60
C VAL A 170 -23.05 5.67 3.63
N ARG A 171 -23.33 6.28 4.77
CA ARG A 171 -24.31 5.80 5.76
C ARG A 171 -25.67 6.44 5.54
#